data_d578e8dd98b70df8b706b96eb696ec99
#
_entry.id   d578e8dd98b70df8b706b96eb696ec99
#
_cell.length_a   1.000
_cell.length_b   1.000
_cell.length_c   1.000
_cell.angle_alpha   90.00
_cell.angle_beta   90.00
_cell.angle_gamma   90.00
#
_symmetry.space_group_name_H-M   'P 1'
#
loop_
_entity.id
_entity.type
_entity.pdbx_description
1 polymer ?
#
loop_
_entity_poly.entity_id
_entity_poly.type
_entity_poly.pdbx_seq_one_letter_code
_entity_poly.pdbx_strand_id
1 'polypeptide(L)'
;MKTGDVIYTKIAKMGNKVSPCIAICGNSLKELFLIPISSKDWNTLSTVSISFKDRQGTAVLNEAFIGTVSNNQISQWSISSIAFQRIFQRLNERLDDNWTEFLTTYGCI
;
A
#
# COMPACT_ATOMS: atom_id res chain seq x y z
N MET A 1 -3.05 -14.16 -2.01
CA MET A 1 -2.58 -12.77 -2.11
C MET A 1 -1.10 -12.69 -1.79
N LYS A 2 -0.38 -11.83 -2.47
CA LYS A 2 1.06 -11.63 -2.26
C LYS A 2 1.36 -10.14 -2.17
N THR A 3 2.51 -9.80 -1.61
CA THR A 3 2.98 -8.42 -1.53
C THR A 3 3.05 -7.79 -2.92
N GLY A 4 2.52 -6.58 -3.04
CA GLY A 4 2.42 -5.86 -4.30
C GLY A 4 1.07 -5.96 -4.96
N ASP A 5 0.20 -6.84 -4.49
CA ASP A 5 -1.17 -6.94 -5.01
C ASP A 5 -1.96 -5.69 -4.67
N VAL A 6 -2.87 -5.33 -5.56
CA VAL A 6 -3.77 -4.19 -5.35
C VAL A 6 -5.10 -4.73 -4.82
N ILE A 7 -5.58 -4.10 -3.77
CA ILE A 7 -6.90 -4.39 -3.20
C ILE A 7 -7.77 -3.15 -3.28
N TYR A 8 -9.08 -3.32 -3.17
CA TYR A 8 -10.02 -2.19 -3.14
C TYR A 8 -10.74 -2.18 -1.81
N THR A 9 -10.61 -1.08 -1.07
CA THR A 9 -11.23 -0.94 0.25
C THR A 9 -11.65 0.50 0.49
N LYS A 10 -12.58 0.70 1.40
CA LYS A 10 -13.02 2.03 1.80
C LYS A 10 -12.00 2.64 2.74
N ILE A 11 -11.65 3.89 2.50
CA ILE A 11 -10.70 4.62 3.31
C ILE A 11 -11.38 5.88 3.82
N ALA A 12 -11.56 5.98 5.13
CA ALA A 12 -12.27 7.10 5.76
C ALA A 12 -11.61 8.44 5.45
N LYS A 13 -10.28 8.49 5.49
CA LYS A 13 -9.52 9.71 5.20
C LYS A 13 -9.65 10.18 3.76
N MET A 14 -10.11 9.31 2.86
CA MET A 14 -10.28 9.62 1.45
C MET A 14 -11.76 9.70 1.07
N GLY A 15 -12.61 10.11 2.00
CA GLY A 15 -14.02 10.34 1.75
C GLY A 15 -14.88 9.08 1.73
N ASN A 16 -14.45 8.00 2.36
CA ASN A 16 -15.17 6.72 2.41
C ASN A 16 -15.41 6.09 1.02
N LYS A 17 -14.66 6.51 0.02
CA LYS A 17 -14.74 5.90 -1.30
C LYS A 17 -13.97 4.60 -1.32
N VAL A 18 -14.43 3.65 -2.13
CA VAL A 18 -13.66 2.44 -2.41
C VAL A 18 -12.45 2.86 -3.24
N SER A 19 -11.27 2.65 -2.70
CA SER A 19 -10.02 3.10 -3.31
C SER A 19 -9.05 1.94 -3.43
N PRO A 20 -8.21 1.94 -4.48
CA PRO A 20 -7.17 0.93 -4.60
C PRO A 20 -6.07 1.18 -3.57
N CYS A 21 -5.54 0.09 -3.01
CA CYS A 21 -4.42 0.13 -2.08
C CYS A 21 -3.42 -0.94 -2.47
N ILE A 22 -2.14 -0.66 -2.26
CA ILE A 22 -1.08 -1.64 -2.41
C ILE A 22 -0.97 -2.41 -1.09
N ALA A 23 -0.98 -3.74 -1.17
CA ALA A 23 -0.89 -4.59 0.02
C ALA A 23 0.54 -5.08 0.22
N ILE A 24 1.05 -4.95 1.43
CA ILE A 24 2.30 -5.57 1.85
C ILE A 24 1.94 -6.64 2.90
N CYS A 25 2.31 -7.87 2.62
CA CYS A 25 2.01 -9.01 3.47
C CYS A 25 3.12 -9.20 4.50
N GLY A 26 2.72 -9.50 5.74
CA GLY A 26 3.63 -9.89 6.79
C GLY A 26 3.61 -11.40 6.99
N ASN A 27 4.01 -11.85 8.18
CA ASN A 27 3.98 -13.25 8.58
C ASN A 27 2.56 -13.79 8.66
N SER A 28 1.61 -12.95 9.09
CA SER A 28 0.20 -13.27 9.12
C SER A 28 -0.47 -12.68 7.88
N LEU A 29 -1.31 -13.47 7.22
CA LEU A 29 -2.10 -12.96 6.09
C LEU A 29 -3.34 -12.20 6.54
N LYS A 30 -3.55 -12.08 7.84
CA LYS A 30 -4.71 -11.38 8.38
C LYS A 30 -4.50 -9.87 8.43
N GLU A 31 -3.31 -9.45 8.84
CA GLU A 31 -2.97 -8.04 8.94
C GLU A 31 -2.03 -7.66 7.81
N LEU A 32 -2.41 -6.62 7.09
CA LEU A 32 -1.68 -6.13 5.93
C LEU A 32 -1.33 -4.67 6.12
N PHE A 33 -0.19 -4.28 5.56
CA PHE A 33 0.14 -2.86 5.44
C PHE A 33 -0.41 -2.37 4.11
N LEU A 34 -1.33 -1.40 4.17
CA LEU A 34 -2.09 -0.94 3.03
C LEU A 34 -1.70 0.49 2.69
N ILE A 35 -1.27 0.70 1.44
CA ILE A 35 -0.83 2.00 0.95
C ILE A 35 -1.85 2.49 -0.07
N PRO A 36 -2.60 3.57 0.23
CA PRO A 36 -3.58 4.10 -0.72
C PRO A 36 -2.93 4.58 -2.01
N ILE A 37 -3.65 4.40 -3.12
CA ILE A 37 -3.25 4.89 -4.42
C ILE A 37 -4.19 6.01 -4.80
N SER A 38 -3.63 7.20 -5.02
CA SER A 38 -4.38 8.37 -5.47
C SER A 38 -4.29 8.50 -6.98
N SER A 39 -5.35 9.00 -7.60
CA SER A 39 -5.33 9.36 -9.02
C SER A 39 -4.65 10.70 -9.28
N LYS A 40 -4.39 11.48 -8.23
CA LYS A 40 -3.69 12.75 -8.36
C LYS A 40 -2.19 12.51 -8.54
N ASP A 41 -1.58 13.38 -9.32
CA ASP A 41 -0.13 13.32 -9.56
C ASP A 41 0.56 14.21 -8.53
N TRP A 42 1.09 13.57 -7.49
CA TRP A 42 1.85 14.23 -6.43
C TRP A 42 3.31 13.82 -6.53
N ASN A 43 4.19 14.76 -6.27
CA ASN A 43 5.62 14.49 -6.25
C ASN A 43 6.22 15.04 -4.96
N THR A 44 6.18 14.26 -3.89
CA THR A 44 6.71 14.63 -2.59
C THR A 44 7.56 13.49 -2.03
N LEU A 45 8.18 13.71 -0.88
CA LEU A 45 8.92 12.66 -0.18
C LEU A 45 8.01 11.57 0.38
N SER A 46 6.71 11.83 0.44
CA SER A 46 5.72 10.89 0.97
C SER A 46 4.98 10.14 -0.12
N THR A 47 5.37 10.30 -1.39
CA THR A 47 4.65 9.69 -2.51
C THR A 47 5.60 8.99 -3.45
N VAL A 48 5.08 7.96 -4.13
CA VAL A 48 5.82 7.24 -5.17
C VAL A 48 4.88 7.05 -6.35
N SER A 49 5.31 7.49 -7.53
CA SER A 49 4.55 7.28 -8.76
C SER A 49 4.59 5.80 -9.14
N ILE A 50 3.43 5.26 -9.46
CA ILE A 50 3.28 3.86 -9.85
C ILE A 50 2.37 3.76 -11.05
N SER A 51 2.38 2.61 -11.71
CA SER A 51 1.35 2.29 -12.69
C SER A 51 0.77 0.91 -12.41
N PHE A 52 -0.52 0.79 -12.60
CA PHE A 52 -1.25 -0.47 -12.52
C PHE A 52 -2.49 -0.36 -13.37
N LYS A 53 -2.97 -1.45 -13.92
CA LYS A 53 -4.19 -1.47 -14.74
C LYS A 53 -4.12 -0.43 -15.87
N ASP A 54 -2.95 -0.27 -16.50
CA ASP A 54 -2.69 0.70 -17.56
C ASP A 54 -3.01 2.15 -17.17
N ARG A 55 -2.92 2.47 -15.89
CA ARG A 55 -3.15 3.80 -15.35
C ARG A 55 -1.94 4.26 -14.55
N GLN A 56 -1.76 5.57 -14.52
CA GLN A 56 -0.82 6.19 -13.61
C GLN A 56 -1.51 6.49 -12.29
N GLY A 57 -0.80 6.28 -11.21
CA GLY A 57 -1.28 6.58 -9.87
C GLY A 57 -0.15 6.98 -8.96
N THR A 58 -0.50 7.41 -7.77
CA THR A 58 0.48 7.85 -6.77
C THR A 58 0.24 7.09 -5.48
N ALA A 59 1.23 6.32 -5.04
CA ALA A 59 1.19 5.67 -3.74
C ALA A 59 1.44 6.72 -2.66
N VAL A 60 0.51 6.87 -1.72
CA VAL A 60 0.57 7.91 -0.68
C VAL A 60 1.02 7.26 0.62
N LEU A 61 2.33 7.33 0.89
CA LEU A 61 2.94 6.58 1.98
C LEU A 61 2.52 7.09 3.36
N ASN A 62 2.30 8.39 3.51
CA ASN A 62 1.90 8.96 4.80
C ASN A 62 0.42 8.69 5.15
N GLU A 63 -0.35 8.13 4.24
CA GLU A 63 -1.73 7.70 4.50
C GLU A 63 -1.84 6.18 4.67
N ALA A 64 -0.71 5.47 4.69
CA ALA A 64 -0.70 4.02 4.85
C ALA A 64 -1.18 3.61 6.24
N PHE A 65 -1.81 2.44 6.32
CA PHE A 65 -2.37 1.95 7.56
C PHE A 65 -2.33 0.42 7.61
N ILE A 66 -2.46 -0.12 8.81
CA ILE A 66 -2.54 -1.56 9.02
C ILE A 66 -4.03 -1.95 9.01
N GLY A 67 -4.38 -2.92 8.19
CA GLY A 67 -5.77 -3.33 8.08
C GLY A 67 -5.91 -4.77 7.64
N THR A 68 -7.16 -5.22 7.60
CA THR A 68 -7.53 -6.56 7.12
C THR A 68 -8.37 -6.42 5.88
N VAL A 69 -8.32 -7.44 5.02
CA VAL A 69 -9.10 -7.46 3.79
C VAL A 69 -9.76 -8.83 3.62
N SER A 70 -10.90 -8.83 2.95
CA SER A 70 -11.60 -10.06 2.58
C SER A 70 -11.28 -10.42 1.13
N ASN A 71 -11.54 -11.67 0.75
CA ASN A 71 -11.19 -12.16 -0.58
C ASN A 71 -11.85 -11.36 -1.71
N ASN A 72 -13.05 -10.83 -1.48
CA ASN A 72 -13.75 -10.07 -2.51
C ASN A 72 -13.17 -8.65 -2.72
N GLN A 73 -12.24 -8.23 -1.89
CA GLN A 73 -11.55 -6.95 -2.05
C GLN A 73 -10.26 -7.08 -2.84
N ILE A 74 -9.77 -8.30 -3.05
CA ILE A 74 -8.53 -8.55 -3.78
C ILE A 74 -8.81 -8.41 -5.27
N SER A 75 -7.97 -7.63 -5.96
CA SER A 75 -8.07 -7.48 -7.41
C SER A 75 -7.12 -8.44 -8.12
N GLN A 76 -7.23 -8.48 -9.44
CA GLN A 76 -6.29 -9.21 -10.28
C GLN A 76 -5.04 -8.39 -10.62
N TRP A 77 -4.96 -7.17 -10.10
CA TRP A 77 -3.89 -6.24 -10.44
C TRP A 77 -2.80 -6.27 -9.39
N SER A 78 -1.58 -6.00 -9.83
CA SER A 78 -0.44 -5.83 -8.92
C SER A 78 0.50 -4.79 -9.52
N ILE A 79 1.33 -4.20 -8.66
CA ILE A 79 2.34 -3.26 -9.12
C ILE A 79 3.60 -4.03 -9.55
N SER A 80 4.45 -3.38 -10.34
CA SER A 80 5.70 -3.99 -10.78
C SER A 80 6.67 -4.14 -9.60
N SER A 81 7.61 -5.06 -9.73
CA SER A 81 8.65 -5.26 -8.71
C SER A 81 9.52 -4.02 -8.54
N ILE A 82 9.76 -3.28 -9.62
CA ILE A 82 10.55 -2.03 -9.56
C ILE A 82 9.79 -0.99 -8.76
N ALA A 83 8.49 -0.83 -9.00
CA ALA A 83 7.66 0.10 -8.23
C ALA A 83 7.63 -0.29 -6.77
N PHE A 84 7.49 -1.57 -6.47
CA PHE A 84 7.50 -2.07 -5.10
C PHE A 84 8.82 -1.77 -4.39
N GLN A 85 9.95 -1.97 -5.08
CA GLN A 85 11.26 -1.68 -4.50
C GLN A 85 11.41 -0.21 -4.12
N ARG A 86 10.89 0.69 -4.96
CA ARG A 86 10.91 2.13 -4.67
C ARG A 86 10.08 2.45 -3.43
N ILE A 87 8.91 1.84 -3.32
CA ILE A 87 8.03 2.03 -2.17
C ILE A 87 8.71 1.51 -0.90
N PHE A 88 9.24 0.31 -0.95
CA PHE A 88 9.88 -0.34 0.19
C PHE A 88 11.09 0.47 0.67
N GLN A 89 11.92 0.93 -0.27
CA GLN A 89 13.06 1.77 0.07
C GLN A 89 12.61 3.07 0.76
N ARG A 90 11.59 3.71 0.23
CA ARG A 90 11.07 4.96 0.77
C ARG A 90 10.48 4.76 2.17
N LEU A 91 9.74 3.68 2.39
CA LEU A 91 9.20 3.34 3.70
C LEU A 91 10.30 3.15 4.73
N ASN A 92 11.37 2.45 4.36
CA ASN A 92 12.50 2.22 5.27
C ASN A 92 13.27 3.49 5.58
N GLU A 93 13.35 4.42 4.64
CA GLU A 93 14.00 5.71 4.88
C GLU A 93 13.17 6.61 5.81
N ARG A 94 11.85 6.55 5.68
CA ARG A 94 10.95 7.40 6.48
C ARG A 94 10.77 6.89 7.90
N LEU A 95 10.68 5.58 8.08
CA LEU A 95 10.46 4.93 9.39
C LEU A 95 9.22 5.48 10.11
N ASP A 96 8.12 5.68 9.38
CA ASP A 96 6.86 6.11 9.97
C ASP A 96 6.38 5.10 11.02
N ASP A 97 5.64 5.57 12.03
CA ASP A 97 5.17 4.74 13.13
C ASP A 97 4.38 3.52 12.66
N ASN A 98 3.50 3.69 11.71
CA ASN A 98 2.69 2.59 11.18
C ASN A 98 3.56 1.54 10.50
N TRP A 99 4.57 1.95 9.75
CA TRP A 99 5.49 1.03 9.09
C TRP A 99 6.34 0.30 10.11
N THR A 100 6.87 1.02 11.10
CA THR A 100 7.67 0.42 12.17
C THR A 100 6.86 -0.58 12.97
N GLU A 101 5.61 -0.23 13.32
CA GLU A 101 4.71 -1.14 14.03
C GLU A 101 4.42 -2.39 13.21
N PHE A 102 4.15 -2.23 11.91
CA PHE A 102 3.88 -3.38 11.04
C PHE A 102 5.08 -4.33 10.98
N LEU A 103 6.27 -3.79 10.76
CA LEU A 103 7.48 -4.62 10.71
C LEU A 103 7.74 -5.35 12.01
N THR A 104 7.54 -4.68 13.14
CA THR A 104 7.82 -5.24 14.46
C THR A 104 6.80 -6.30 14.84
N THR A 105 5.51 -6.05 14.58
CA THR A 105 4.42 -6.90 15.06
C THR A 105 4.06 -8.00 14.07
N TYR A 106 4.03 -7.69 12.77
CA TYR A 106 3.51 -8.57 11.74
C TYR A 106 4.53 -8.94 10.66
N GLY A 107 5.67 -8.30 10.65
CA GLY A 107 6.67 -8.52 9.61
C GLY A 107 7.59 -9.71 9.88
N CYS A 108 8.35 -10.08 8.85
CA CYS A 108 9.32 -11.18 8.92
C CYS A 108 10.69 -10.65 9.33
N ILE A 109 10.78 -10.17 10.53
CA ILE A 109 12.08 -9.67 11.03
C ILE A 109 12.56 -10.58 12.14
#